data_5216709e6f03fcdb2d790432b95b67a1
#
_entry.id   5216709e6f03fcdb2d790432b95b67a1
#
_cell.length_a   1.000
_cell.length_b   1.000
_cell.length_c   1.000
_cell.angle_alpha   90.00
_cell.angle_beta   90.00
_cell.angle_gamma   90.00
#
_symmetry.space_group_name_H-M   'P 1'
#
loop_
_entity.id
_entity.type
_entity.pdbx_description
1 polymer ?
#
loop_
_entity_poly.entity_id
_entity_poly.type
_entity_poly.pdbx_seq_one_letter_code
_entity_poly.pdbx_strand_id
1 'polypeptide(L)'
;MDKDIRLVEQIATFKRLPKGDDRWRVAFYYIAKEFWDLEEVFVIIDKTLYEEQGLKIPVFREYKEAQGFQIFSSYNKAYKFVEKQGELFVTENDKKLIGRIRKGAFHEVFVPFFAEQKFNYLLNEEEGLFADTFERLLAVMEADEEYIVDEEQEQYLK
;
A
#
# COMPACT_ATOMS: atom_id res chain seq x y z
N MET A 1 -4.30 5.13 -18.76
CA MET A 1 -5.31 4.67 -17.79
C MET A 1 -4.60 4.15 -16.56
N ASP A 2 -4.96 4.65 -15.39
CA ASP A 2 -4.35 4.19 -14.14
C ASP A 2 -4.67 2.73 -13.87
N LYS A 3 -3.63 1.95 -13.56
CA LYS A 3 -3.76 0.51 -13.28
C LYS A 3 -4.41 0.23 -11.91
N ASP A 4 -4.64 1.27 -11.13
CA ASP A 4 -5.21 1.18 -9.78
C ASP A 4 -6.71 1.49 -9.69
N ILE A 5 -7.40 1.56 -10.83
CA ILE A 5 -8.83 1.94 -10.87
C ILE A 5 -9.68 1.02 -9.99
N ARG A 6 -9.47 -0.28 -10.06
CA ARG A 6 -10.21 -1.25 -9.26
C ARG A 6 -10.00 -1.05 -7.77
N LEU A 7 -8.76 -0.81 -7.38
CA LEU A 7 -8.42 -0.54 -5.98
C LEU A 7 -9.15 0.71 -5.49
N VAL A 8 -9.11 1.79 -6.27
CA VAL A 8 -9.78 3.05 -5.92
C VAL A 8 -11.28 2.84 -5.76
N GLU A 9 -11.90 2.10 -6.67
CA GLU A 9 -13.34 1.78 -6.60
C GLU A 9 -13.68 0.95 -5.36
N GLN A 10 -12.86 -0.03 -5.02
CA GLN A 10 -13.06 -0.87 -3.83
C GLN A 10 -12.95 -0.05 -2.55
N ILE A 11 -11.99 0.85 -2.47
CA ILE A 11 -11.84 1.74 -1.31
C ILE A 11 -13.07 2.64 -1.17
N ALA A 12 -13.55 3.22 -2.28
CA ALA A 12 -14.73 4.07 -2.26
C ALA A 12 -15.98 3.29 -1.81
N THR A 13 -16.14 2.07 -2.27
CA THR A 13 -17.23 1.18 -1.86
C THR A 13 -17.16 0.88 -0.36
N PHE A 14 -15.97 0.50 0.12
CA PHE A 14 -15.74 0.20 1.52
C PHE A 14 -16.15 1.36 2.44
N LYS A 15 -15.78 2.58 2.07
CA LYS A 15 -16.05 3.78 2.87
C LYS A 15 -17.55 4.12 2.94
N ARG A 16 -18.35 3.66 1.98
CA ARG A 16 -19.80 3.89 1.97
C ARG A 16 -20.59 2.86 2.77
N LEU A 17 -19.96 1.72 3.11
CA LEU A 17 -20.65 0.67 3.85
C LEU A 17 -20.79 1.03 5.33
N PRO A 18 -21.97 0.76 5.95
CA PRO A 18 -22.13 0.95 7.37
C PRO A 18 -21.21 0.02 8.16
N LYS A 19 -20.72 0.49 9.31
CA LYS A 19 -19.95 -0.34 10.23
C LYS A 19 -20.78 -1.55 10.66
N GLY A 20 -20.15 -2.75 10.61
CA GLY A 20 -20.81 -3.99 11.00
C GLY A 20 -21.60 -4.66 9.89
N ASP A 21 -21.66 -4.07 8.69
CA ASP A 21 -22.26 -4.71 7.52
C ASP A 21 -21.37 -5.88 7.08
N ASP A 22 -21.99 -7.03 6.79
CA ASP A 22 -21.25 -8.23 6.35
C ASP A 22 -20.46 -7.99 5.06
N ARG A 23 -20.96 -7.12 4.19
CA ARG A 23 -20.28 -6.73 2.95
C ARG A 23 -18.96 -6.01 3.22
N TRP A 24 -18.78 -5.47 4.40
CA TRP A 24 -17.56 -4.79 4.82
C TRP A 24 -16.34 -5.72 4.74
N ARG A 25 -16.50 -6.97 5.18
CA ARG A 25 -15.43 -7.97 5.12
C ARG A 25 -15.06 -8.31 3.67
N VAL A 26 -16.07 -8.43 2.82
CA VAL A 26 -15.86 -8.73 1.39
C VAL A 26 -15.14 -7.57 0.72
N ALA A 27 -15.58 -6.34 0.97
CA ALA A 27 -14.93 -5.14 0.43
C ALA A 27 -13.48 -5.04 0.90
N PHE A 28 -13.22 -5.29 2.18
CA PHE A 28 -11.88 -5.29 2.75
C PHE A 28 -10.97 -6.31 2.04
N TYR A 29 -11.47 -7.53 1.84
CA TYR A 29 -10.73 -8.57 1.12
C TYR A 29 -10.35 -8.12 -0.29
N TYR A 30 -11.27 -7.52 -1.03
CA TYR A 30 -11.00 -7.04 -2.38
C TYR A 30 -10.00 -5.88 -2.41
N ILE A 31 -10.05 -5.00 -1.40
CA ILE A 31 -9.01 -3.95 -1.28
C ILE A 31 -7.65 -4.59 -1.09
N ALA A 32 -7.53 -5.53 -0.15
CA ALA A 32 -6.26 -6.22 0.12
C ALA A 32 -5.75 -6.92 -1.15
N LYS A 33 -6.62 -7.60 -1.87
CA LYS A 33 -6.26 -8.33 -3.08
C LYS A 33 -5.81 -7.39 -4.21
N GLU A 34 -6.56 -6.33 -4.47
CA GLU A 34 -6.20 -5.36 -5.52
C GLU A 34 -4.89 -4.64 -5.18
N PHE A 35 -4.69 -4.30 -3.90
CA PHE A 35 -3.44 -3.72 -3.44
C PHE A 35 -2.27 -4.68 -3.64
N TRP A 36 -2.44 -5.93 -3.24
CA TRP A 36 -1.42 -6.98 -3.37
C TRP A 36 -1.05 -7.24 -4.83
N ASP A 37 -2.01 -7.15 -5.73
CA ASP A 37 -1.82 -7.45 -7.15
C ASP A 37 -1.25 -6.30 -7.98
N LEU A 38 -1.06 -5.12 -7.40
CA LEU A 38 -0.43 -4.00 -8.12
C LEU A 38 0.98 -4.39 -8.58
N GLU A 39 1.30 -4.06 -9.81
CA GLU A 39 2.63 -4.34 -10.38
C GLU A 39 3.73 -3.56 -9.68
N GLU A 40 3.40 -2.39 -9.15
CA GLU A 40 4.32 -1.55 -8.41
C GLU A 40 3.55 -0.61 -7.50
N VAL A 41 4.20 -0.16 -6.43
CA VAL A 41 3.68 0.87 -5.54
C VAL A 41 4.68 2.02 -5.48
N PHE A 42 4.22 3.18 -5.04
CA PHE A 42 5.03 4.39 -5.02
C PHE A 42 5.14 4.92 -3.61
N VAL A 43 6.32 5.41 -3.26
CA VAL A 43 6.63 5.93 -1.93
C VAL A 43 7.30 7.28 -2.04
N ILE A 44 7.24 8.06 -0.97
CA ILE A 44 7.91 9.36 -0.90
C ILE A 44 9.27 9.14 -0.23
N ILE A 45 10.31 9.72 -0.78
CA ILE A 45 11.69 9.55 -0.30
C ILE A 45 12.05 10.73 0.61
N ASP A 46 12.72 10.44 1.72
CA ASP A 46 13.17 11.44 2.67
C ASP A 46 14.21 12.35 2.01
N LYS A 47 13.88 13.65 1.95
CA LYS A 47 14.72 14.65 1.28
C LYS A 47 16.08 14.82 1.95
N THR A 48 16.09 14.92 3.27
CA THR A 48 17.32 15.14 4.04
C THR A 48 18.32 14.01 3.84
N LEU A 49 17.87 12.77 4.00
CA LEU A 49 18.73 11.60 3.83
C LEU A 49 19.21 11.45 2.38
N TYR A 50 18.36 11.79 1.42
CA TYR A 50 18.72 11.74 0.01
C TYR A 50 19.79 12.78 -0.34
N GLU A 51 19.61 14.03 0.08
CA GLU A 51 20.54 15.11 -0.23
C GLU A 51 21.87 14.97 0.52
N GLU A 52 21.85 14.55 1.76
CA GLU A 52 23.06 14.44 2.58
C GLU A 52 23.86 13.17 2.34
N GLN A 53 23.18 12.04 2.10
CA GLN A 53 23.84 10.73 2.06
C GLN A 53 23.56 9.93 0.79
N GLY A 54 22.73 10.44 -0.12
CA GLY A 54 22.33 9.70 -1.32
C GLY A 54 21.45 8.50 -1.06
N LEU A 55 20.88 8.38 0.15
CA LEU A 55 20.05 7.26 0.53
C LEU A 55 18.58 7.47 0.11
N LYS A 56 18.00 6.43 -0.44
CA LYS A 56 16.59 6.43 -0.86
C LYS A 56 15.74 5.77 0.22
N ILE A 57 15.52 6.47 1.32
CA ILE A 57 14.75 5.98 2.46
C ILE A 57 13.34 6.54 2.41
N PRO A 58 12.30 5.68 2.43
CA PRO A 58 10.92 6.15 2.42
C PRO A 58 10.55 6.94 3.68
N VAL A 59 9.60 7.86 3.51
CA VAL A 59 9.06 8.65 4.61
C VAL A 59 8.05 7.83 5.41
N PHE A 60 8.14 7.92 6.73
CA PHE A 60 7.19 7.32 7.67
C PHE A 60 6.54 8.42 8.49
N ARG A 61 5.32 8.18 8.96
CA ARG A 61 4.72 9.04 9.96
C ARG A 61 3.94 8.23 10.98
N GLU A 62 3.80 8.77 12.17
CA GLU A 62 3.00 8.13 13.21
C GLU A 62 1.52 8.14 12.83
N TYR A 63 0.86 6.99 13.02
CA TYR A 63 -0.57 6.83 12.77
C TYR A 63 -1.13 5.81 13.77
N LYS A 64 -2.09 6.26 14.60
CA LYS A 64 -2.74 5.42 15.61
C LYS A 64 -1.73 4.64 16.47
N GLU A 65 -0.76 5.35 17.02
CA GLU A 65 0.26 4.83 17.95
C GLU A 65 1.28 3.86 17.32
N ALA A 66 1.29 3.74 16.00
CA ALA A 66 2.28 2.93 15.29
C ALA A 66 2.89 3.73 14.14
N GLN A 67 4.03 3.27 13.63
CA GLN A 67 4.61 3.89 12.44
C GLN A 67 3.77 3.56 11.22
N GLY A 68 3.49 4.57 10.41
CA GLY A 68 2.76 4.45 9.16
C GLY A 68 3.68 4.62 7.96
N PHE A 69 3.63 3.64 7.05
CA PHE A 69 4.40 3.67 5.81
C PHE A 69 3.50 4.20 4.71
N GLN A 70 3.81 5.40 4.21
CA GLN A 70 3.01 6.05 3.16
C GLN A 70 3.24 5.37 1.81
N ILE A 71 2.16 4.89 1.21
CA ILE A 71 2.19 4.20 -0.08
C ILE A 71 1.14 4.81 -1.00
N PHE A 72 1.48 4.92 -2.27
CA PHE A 72 0.56 5.40 -3.30
C PHE A 72 0.40 4.33 -4.38
N SER A 73 -0.83 4.12 -4.82
CA SER A 73 -1.17 3.08 -5.80
C SER A 73 -0.86 3.48 -7.24
N SER A 74 -0.57 4.76 -7.49
CA SER A 74 -0.14 5.23 -8.81
C SER A 74 0.87 6.36 -8.66
N TYR A 75 1.70 6.53 -9.70
CA TYR A 75 2.65 7.64 -9.75
C TYR A 75 1.93 9.00 -9.67
N ASN A 76 0.81 9.14 -10.34
CA ASN A 76 0.03 10.38 -10.30
C ASN A 76 -0.40 10.77 -8.90
N LYS A 77 -0.82 9.81 -8.09
CA LYS A 77 -1.23 10.08 -6.71
C LYS A 77 -0.06 10.53 -5.85
N ALA A 78 1.09 9.87 -6.00
CA ALA A 78 2.32 10.27 -5.33
C ALA A 78 2.75 11.68 -5.77
N TYR A 79 2.70 11.95 -7.06
CA TYR A 79 3.05 13.24 -7.64
C TYR A 79 2.18 14.36 -7.08
N LYS A 80 0.86 14.17 -7.05
CA LYS A 80 -0.07 15.15 -6.49
C LYS A 80 0.18 15.41 -5.00
N PHE A 81 0.49 14.36 -4.27
CA PHE A 81 0.85 14.51 -2.85
C PHE A 81 2.10 15.39 -2.70
N VAL A 82 3.14 15.11 -3.49
CA VAL A 82 4.39 15.88 -3.44
C VAL A 82 4.12 17.36 -3.80
N GLU A 83 3.31 17.62 -4.81
CA GLU A 83 2.94 19.00 -5.19
C GLU A 83 2.25 19.75 -4.05
N LYS A 84 1.33 19.09 -3.35
CA LYS A 84 0.60 19.71 -2.23
C LYS A 84 1.50 20.04 -1.05
N GLN A 85 2.63 19.34 -0.90
CA GLN A 85 3.59 19.58 0.17
C GLN A 85 4.59 20.69 -0.15
N GLY A 86 4.47 21.33 -1.31
CA GLY A 86 5.39 22.37 -1.73
C GLY A 86 6.77 21.83 -2.06
N GLU A 87 7.80 22.34 -1.39
CA GLU A 87 9.19 21.94 -1.66
C GLU A 87 9.72 20.84 -0.75
N LEU A 88 8.90 20.31 0.16
CA LEU A 88 9.34 19.31 1.16
C LEU A 88 9.95 18.06 0.54
N PHE A 89 9.48 17.65 -0.65
CA PHE A 89 9.93 16.43 -1.31
C PHE A 89 10.42 16.68 -2.73
N VAL A 90 11.01 17.87 -2.94
CA VAL A 90 11.56 18.28 -4.23
C VAL A 90 13.00 18.74 -4.01
N THR A 91 13.93 18.23 -4.82
CA THR A 91 15.33 18.63 -4.74
C THR A 91 15.54 20.03 -5.34
N GLU A 92 16.74 20.61 -5.13
CA GLU A 92 17.10 21.90 -5.73
C GLU A 92 17.03 21.88 -7.25
N ASN A 93 17.22 20.72 -7.86
CA ASN A 93 17.12 20.54 -9.31
C ASN A 93 15.71 20.20 -9.79
N ASP A 94 14.70 20.47 -8.96
CA ASP A 94 13.29 20.23 -9.26
C ASP A 94 12.94 18.73 -9.47
N LYS A 95 13.72 17.83 -8.88
CA LYS A 95 13.45 16.40 -8.92
C LYS A 95 12.42 16.03 -7.83
N LYS A 96 11.32 15.42 -8.21
CA LYS A 96 10.34 14.90 -7.26
C LYS A 96 10.90 13.63 -6.61
N LEU A 97 10.83 13.57 -5.29
CA LEU A 97 11.38 12.45 -4.52
C LEU A 97 10.35 11.34 -4.36
N ILE A 98 10.07 10.67 -5.46
CA ILE A 98 9.12 9.56 -5.52
C ILE A 98 9.91 8.29 -5.87
N GLY A 99 9.79 7.28 -4.99
CA GLY A 99 10.39 5.97 -5.22
C GLY A 99 9.37 4.99 -5.74
N ARG A 100 9.84 3.98 -6.45
CA ARG A 100 9.03 2.91 -7.01
C ARG A 100 9.47 1.58 -6.40
N ILE A 101 8.51 0.82 -5.90
CA ILE A 101 8.76 -0.52 -5.37
C ILE A 101 7.98 -1.51 -6.23
N ARG A 102 8.69 -2.43 -6.87
CA ARG A 102 8.06 -3.44 -7.71
C ARG A 102 7.43 -4.54 -6.87
N LYS A 103 6.42 -5.20 -7.43
CA LYS A 103 5.62 -6.22 -6.79
C LYS A 103 6.44 -7.28 -6.04
N GLY A 104 7.45 -7.85 -6.69
CA GLY A 104 8.30 -8.88 -6.07
C GLY A 104 8.98 -8.40 -4.81
N ALA A 105 9.64 -7.24 -4.86
CA ALA A 105 10.31 -6.67 -3.70
C ALA A 105 9.31 -6.29 -2.61
N PHE A 106 8.14 -5.77 -3.00
CA PHE A 106 7.11 -5.40 -2.05
C PHE A 106 6.62 -6.62 -1.26
N HIS A 107 6.29 -7.72 -1.96
CA HIS A 107 5.79 -8.95 -1.35
C HIS A 107 6.84 -9.69 -0.51
N GLU A 108 8.06 -9.78 -1.02
CA GLU A 108 9.09 -10.63 -0.43
C GLU A 108 9.90 -9.96 0.67
N VAL A 109 10.06 -8.64 0.59
CA VAL A 109 10.94 -7.90 1.50
C VAL A 109 10.15 -6.93 2.38
N PHE A 110 9.41 -6.01 1.79
CA PHE A 110 8.79 -4.91 2.52
C PHE A 110 7.64 -5.37 3.40
N VAL A 111 6.69 -6.13 2.86
CA VAL A 111 5.50 -6.56 3.61
C VAL A 111 5.87 -7.44 4.81
N PRO A 112 6.69 -8.49 4.66
CA PRO A 112 7.05 -9.31 5.81
C PRO A 112 7.81 -8.53 6.89
N PHE A 113 8.72 -7.66 6.49
CA PHE A 113 9.49 -6.85 7.43
C PHE A 113 8.58 -5.90 8.23
N PHE A 114 7.71 -5.17 7.55
CA PHE A 114 6.82 -4.22 8.22
C PHE A 114 5.73 -4.91 9.03
N ALA A 115 5.28 -6.10 8.62
CA ALA A 115 4.36 -6.91 9.42
C ALA A 115 5.00 -7.31 10.76
N GLU A 116 6.25 -7.75 10.74
CA GLU A 116 6.99 -8.10 11.94
C GLU A 116 7.20 -6.89 12.87
N GLN A 117 7.45 -5.71 12.30
CA GLN A 117 7.64 -4.47 13.05
C GLN A 117 6.32 -3.87 13.56
N LYS A 118 5.18 -4.46 13.23
CA LYS A 118 3.85 -3.97 13.61
C LYS A 118 3.53 -2.59 13.01
N PHE A 119 3.98 -2.33 11.80
CA PHE A 119 3.72 -1.07 11.10
C PHE A 119 2.36 -1.10 10.40
N ASN A 120 1.79 0.08 10.24
CA ASN A 120 0.61 0.31 9.40
C ASN A 120 1.07 0.72 8.01
N TYR A 121 0.21 0.49 7.00
CA TYR A 121 0.35 1.17 5.72
C TYR A 121 -0.73 2.26 5.62
N LEU A 122 -0.35 3.37 4.97
CA LEU A 122 -1.22 4.51 4.72
C LEU A 122 -1.33 4.65 3.20
N LEU A 123 -2.40 4.08 2.65
CA LEU A 123 -2.57 4.01 1.20
C LEU A 123 -3.33 5.22 0.69
N ASN A 124 -2.73 5.92 -0.28
CA ASN A 124 -3.33 7.06 -0.98
C ASN A 124 -3.77 8.20 -0.05
N GLU A 125 -2.88 8.64 0.82
CA GLU A 125 -3.14 9.77 1.70
C GLU A 125 -3.56 11.00 0.88
N GLU A 126 -4.56 11.74 1.36
CA GLU A 126 -5.21 12.91 0.75
C GLU A 126 -6.13 12.61 -0.43
N GLU A 127 -6.09 11.42 -1.03
CA GLU A 127 -7.01 11.03 -2.10
C GLU A 127 -7.75 9.73 -1.76
N GLY A 128 -8.47 9.74 -0.64
CA GLY A 128 -9.22 8.55 -0.23
C GLY A 128 -8.37 7.59 0.57
N LEU A 129 -7.73 8.10 1.62
CA LEU A 129 -6.87 7.30 2.49
C LEU A 129 -7.54 6.01 2.96
N PHE A 130 -6.85 4.90 2.76
CA PHE A 130 -7.16 3.62 3.38
C PHE A 130 -5.94 3.18 4.19
N ALA A 131 -6.14 2.86 5.47
CA ALA A 131 -5.04 2.49 6.36
C ALA A 131 -5.36 1.18 7.09
N ASP A 132 -4.35 0.33 7.22
CA ASP A 132 -4.47 -0.93 7.97
C ASP A 132 -3.06 -1.42 8.34
N THR A 133 -2.98 -2.56 9.00
CA THR A 133 -1.70 -3.14 9.39
C THR A 133 -1.15 -4.03 8.27
N PHE A 134 0.18 -4.04 8.12
CA PHE A 134 0.84 -4.98 7.21
C PHE A 134 0.62 -6.43 7.66
N GLU A 135 0.53 -6.66 8.97
CA GLU A 135 0.28 -7.98 9.52
C GLU A 135 -1.05 -8.55 9.01
N ARG A 136 -2.12 -7.73 8.99
CA ARG A 136 -3.42 -8.18 8.48
C ARG A 136 -3.40 -8.40 6.97
N LEU A 137 -2.72 -7.53 6.22
CA LEU A 137 -2.55 -7.71 4.78
C LEU A 137 -1.91 -9.06 4.47
N LEU A 138 -0.80 -9.36 5.15
CA LEU A 138 -0.07 -10.61 4.97
C LEU A 138 -0.93 -11.81 5.35
N ALA A 139 -1.64 -11.75 6.47
CA ALA A 139 -2.49 -12.83 6.94
C ALA A 139 -3.62 -13.14 5.95
N VAL A 140 -4.24 -12.10 5.39
CA VAL A 140 -5.31 -12.26 4.39
C VAL A 140 -4.79 -12.93 3.13
N MET A 141 -3.61 -12.54 2.65
CA MET A 141 -3.03 -13.10 1.43
C MET A 141 -2.54 -14.53 1.63
N GLU A 142 -1.98 -14.85 2.78
CA GLU A 142 -1.59 -16.23 3.11
C GLU A 142 -2.80 -17.16 3.19
N ALA A 143 -3.88 -16.71 3.80
CA ALA A 143 -5.13 -17.48 3.87
C ALA A 143 -5.73 -17.72 2.48
N ASP A 144 -5.64 -16.73 1.58
CA ASP A 144 -6.11 -16.86 0.20
C ASP A 144 -5.32 -17.92 -0.56
N GLU A 145 -3.99 -17.94 -0.40
CA GLU A 145 -3.12 -18.95 -1.01
C GLU A 145 -3.44 -20.36 -0.51
N GLU A 146 -3.62 -20.53 0.80
CA GLU A 146 -3.98 -21.80 1.40
C GLU A 146 -5.30 -22.33 0.85
N TYR A 147 -6.30 -21.46 0.71
CA TYR A 147 -7.60 -21.83 0.18
C TYR A 147 -7.49 -22.30 -1.28
N ILE A 148 -6.70 -21.63 -2.11
CA ILE A 148 -6.49 -22.00 -3.51
C ILE A 148 -5.82 -23.39 -3.61
N VAL A 149 -4.83 -23.67 -2.78
CA VAL A 149 -4.15 -24.97 -2.75
C VAL A 149 -5.14 -26.08 -2.40
N ASP A 150 -6.01 -25.87 -1.41
CA ASP A 150 -7.02 -26.85 -1.01
C ASP A 150 -8.02 -27.11 -2.15
N GLU A 151 -8.46 -26.10 -2.87
CA GLU A 151 -9.32 -26.27 -4.02
C GLU A 151 -8.66 -27.10 -5.12
N GLU A 152 -7.40 -26.86 -5.41
CA GLU A 152 -6.63 -27.62 -6.38
C GLU A 152 -6.53 -29.09 -5.95
N GLN A 153 -6.27 -29.36 -4.67
CA GLN A 153 -6.22 -30.71 -4.14
C GLN A 153 -7.56 -31.44 -4.28
N GLU A 154 -8.66 -30.75 -4.00
CA GLU A 154 -9.99 -31.33 -4.17
C GLU A 154 -10.27 -31.74 -5.59
N GLN A 155 -9.83 -30.95 -6.57
CA GLN A 155 -9.98 -31.26 -7.98
C GLN A 155 -9.24 -32.54 -8.38
N TYR A 156 -8.07 -32.79 -7.80
CA TYR A 156 -7.30 -34.01 -8.06
C TYR A 156 -7.92 -35.27 -7.44
N LEU A 157 -8.72 -35.11 -6.40
CA LEU A 157 -9.34 -36.22 -5.70
C LEU A 157 -10.67 -36.66 -6.33
N LYS A 158 -11.20 -35.89 -7.26
CA LYS A 158 -12.40 -36.21 -8.02
C LYS A 158 -12.04 -36.89 -9.33
#